data_9ed75c7a7add5edab6d74a6a7b082923
#
_entry.id   9ed75c7a7add5edab6d74a6a7b082923
#
_cell.length_a   1.000
_cell.length_b   1.000
_cell.length_c   1.000
_cell.angle_alpha   90.00
_cell.angle_beta   90.00
_cell.angle_gamma   90.00
#
_symmetry.space_group_name_H-M   'P 1'
#
loop_
_entity.id
_entity.type
_entity.pdbx_description
1 polymer ?
#
loop_
_entity_poly.entity_id
_entity_poly.type
_entity_poly.pdbx_seq_one_letter_code
_entity_poly.pdbx_strand_id
1 'polypeptide(L)'
;MFGNIRTDERHTVRACYTAYVIQAIIVTFAPLLFITFSDEFSLSLERITLLTTVNFSVQLLFDLVCDPIVRRLGYRTTMVLSHAVMAAGLVCMAFLADIMPDPYVGLLVSVVVYASGGGLSQILVNPIIVSCSKDSRGGALSMVHSMFCWGQVVVVLASTLFFAAFGTKDWRLLALLWAAVPAANMLYFMLVPIDEPGAHPERKRMSYRSLTSQPLFWLFIVLMVCSGASELSMAQWASAFTESALKVSKTV
;
A
#
# COMPACT_ATOMS: atom_id res chain seq x y z
N MET A 1 -29.38 1.02 8.76
CA MET A 1 -29.16 0.25 10.01
C MET A 1 -27.71 -0.20 10.03
N PHE A 2 -26.89 0.31 10.94
CA PHE A 2 -25.52 -0.15 11.12
C PHE A 2 -25.58 -1.44 11.95
N GLY A 3 -25.24 -2.57 11.31
CA GLY A 3 -25.10 -3.85 12.02
C GLY A 3 -24.01 -3.75 13.10
N ASN A 4 -24.02 -4.71 14.03
CA ASN A 4 -22.98 -4.75 15.07
C ASN A 4 -21.62 -4.99 14.42
N ILE A 5 -20.65 -4.08 14.63
CA ILE A 5 -19.29 -4.11 14.03
C ILE A 5 -18.61 -5.46 14.22
N ARG A 6 -18.92 -6.15 15.31
CA ARG A 6 -18.28 -7.42 15.68
C ARG A 6 -18.89 -8.66 15.01
N THR A 7 -20.04 -8.54 14.36
CA THR A 7 -20.79 -9.69 13.81
C THR A 7 -21.17 -9.55 12.34
N ASP A 8 -21.09 -8.35 11.77
CA ASP A 8 -21.47 -8.09 10.38
C ASP A 8 -20.24 -8.07 9.46
N GLU A 9 -20.14 -9.06 8.56
CA GLU A 9 -19.07 -9.20 7.56
C GLU A 9 -18.94 -7.98 6.63
N ARG A 10 -19.99 -7.15 6.49
CA ARG A 10 -19.93 -5.90 5.73
C ARG A 10 -18.89 -4.92 6.28
N HIS A 11 -18.65 -4.95 7.59
CA HIS A 11 -17.62 -4.14 8.21
C HIS A 11 -16.22 -4.65 7.84
N THR A 12 -16.03 -5.96 7.74
CA THR A 12 -14.78 -6.57 7.25
C THR A 12 -14.49 -6.16 5.81
N VAL A 13 -15.50 -6.21 4.94
CA VAL A 13 -15.39 -5.75 3.54
C VAL A 13 -14.99 -4.28 3.46
N ARG A 14 -15.59 -3.40 4.27
CA ARG A 14 -15.22 -1.97 4.33
C ARG A 14 -13.79 -1.78 4.83
N ALA A 15 -13.37 -2.50 5.86
CA ALA A 15 -11.99 -2.45 6.35
C ALA A 15 -10.99 -2.87 5.27
N CYS A 16 -11.33 -3.89 4.46
CA CYS A 16 -10.54 -4.32 3.32
C CYS A 16 -10.49 -3.27 2.19
N TYR A 17 -11.59 -2.59 1.88
CA TYR A 17 -11.60 -1.49 0.93
C TYR A 17 -10.71 -0.33 1.41
N THR A 18 -10.81 0.03 2.69
CA THR A 18 -9.93 1.04 3.29
C THR A 18 -8.46 0.62 3.23
N ALA A 19 -8.15 -0.67 3.42
CA ALA A 19 -6.79 -1.19 3.31
C ALA A 19 -6.19 -0.99 1.91
N TYR A 20 -6.99 -1.10 0.84
CA TYR A 20 -6.52 -0.81 -0.52
C TYR A 20 -6.35 0.69 -0.80
N VAL A 21 -7.17 1.55 -0.19
CA VAL A 21 -6.92 3.00 -0.20
C VAL A 21 -5.62 3.34 0.54
N ILE A 22 -5.34 2.68 1.67
CA ILE A 22 -4.07 2.82 2.39
C ILE A 22 -2.90 2.33 1.54
N GLN A 23 -3.07 1.23 0.81
CA GLN A 23 -2.06 0.76 -0.13
C GLN A 23 -1.76 1.82 -1.22
N ALA A 24 -2.79 2.52 -1.70
CA ALA A 24 -2.61 3.65 -2.61
C ALA A 24 -1.80 4.79 -1.96
N ILE A 25 -2.01 5.10 -0.67
CA ILE A 25 -1.17 6.08 0.06
C ILE A 25 0.29 5.63 0.05
N ILE A 26 0.57 4.38 0.43
CA ILE A 26 1.92 3.81 0.52
C ILE A 26 2.67 3.86 -0.82
N VAL A 27 1.95 3.64 -1.92
CA VAL A 27 2.55 3.60 -3.27
C VAL A 27 2.69 4.99 -3.89
N THR A 28 1.77 5.91 -3.61
CA THR A 28 1.65 7.18 -4.34
C THR A 28 2.24 8.37 -3.59
N PHE A 29 2.24 8.37 -2.24
CA PHE A 29 2.61 9.55 -1.46
C PHE A 29 4.09 9.94 -1.60
N ALA A 30 5.03 8.98 -1.47
CA ALA A 30 6.46 9.28 -1.62
C ALA A 30 6.82 9.80 -3.03
N PRO A 31 6.31 9.25 -4.14
CA PRO A 31 6.50 9.80 -5.48
C PRO A 31 6.04 11.24 -5.65
N LEU A 32 4.95 11.65 -4.99
CA LEU A 32 4.50 13.05 -5.01
C LEU A 32 5.52 14.02 -4.39
N LEU A 33 6.40 13.51 -3.53
CA LEU A 33 7.41 14.30 -2.82
C LEU A 33 8.79 14.26 -3.48
N PHE A 34 8.99 13.58 -4.62
CA PHE A 34 10.30 13.39 -5.23
C PHE A 34 11.05 14.69 -5.47
N ILE A 35 10.42 15.70 -6.04
CA ILE A 35 11.05 17.01 -6.27
C ILE A 35 11.27 17.74 -4.94
N THR A 36 10.32 17.65 -4.01
CA THR A 36 10.48 18.21 -2.67
C THR A 36 11.69 17.60 -1.95
N PHE A 37 11.89 16.28 -2.03
CA PHE A 37 13.06 15.62 -1.46
C PHE A 37 14.37 15.98 -2.18
N SER A 38 14.31 16.14 -3.52
CA SER A 38 15.47 16.61 -4.28
C SER A 38 15.89 18.01 -3.84
N ASP A 39 14.95 18.92 -3.71
CA ASP A 39 15.22 20.32 -3.39
C ASP A 39 15.62 20.51 -1.91
N GLU A 40 14.91 19.85 -0.98
CA GLU A 40 15.13 20.02 0.45
C GLU A 40 16.41 19.33 0.95
N PHE A 41 16.65 18.09 0.47
CA PHE A 41 17.77 17.27 0.93
C PHE A 41 18.90 17.15 -0.10
N SER A 42 18.84 17.89 -1.22
CA SER A 42 19.83 17.85 -2.31
C SER A 42 20.08 16.41 -2.83
N LEU A 43 19.02 15.59 -2.90
CA LEU A 43 19.11 14.21 -3.33
C LEU A 43 19.16 14.10 -4.85
N SER A 44 20.06 13.26 -5.36
CA SER A 44 20.08 12.93 -6.78
C SER A 44 18.84 12.12 -7.20
N LEU A 45 18.45 12.26 -8.47
CA LEU A 45 17.34 11.51 -9.04
C LEU A 45 17.53 9.99 -8.89
N GLU A 46 18.78 9.51 -8.95
CA GLU A 46 19.13 8.11 -8.72
C GLU A 46 18.74 7.63 -7.32
N ARG A 47 19.09 8.39 -6.27
CA ARG A 47 18.72 8.07 -4.89
C ARG A 47 17.22 8.07 -4.68
N ILE A 48 16.51 9.02 -5.29
CA ILE A 48 15.05 9.11 -5.22
C ILE A 48 14.38 7.90 -5.90
N THR A 49 14.86 7.51 -7.08
CA THR A 49 14.39 6.32 -7.81
C THR A 49 14.60 5.04 -6.98
N LEU A 50 15.71 4.97 -6.25
CA LEU A 50 16.01 3.83 -5.40
C LEU A 50 14.99 3.68 -4.25
N LEU A 51 14.43 4.76 -3.71
CA LEU A 51 13.33 4.67 -2.72
C LEU A 51 12.13 3.89 -3.26
N THR A 52 11.72 4.17 -4.50
CA THR A 52 10.63 3.43 -5.16
C THR A 52 11.00 1.96 -5.38
N THR A 53 12.21 1.71 -5.86
CA THR A 53 12.71 0.34 -6.08
C THR A 53 12.72 -0.46 -4.79
N VAL A 54 13.19 0.14 -3.69
CA VAL A 54 13.20 -0.49 -2.36
C VAL A 54 11.77 -0.73 -1.87
N ASN A 55 10.85 0.24 -2.05
CA ASN A 55 9.45 0.06 -1.68
C ASN A 55 8.84 -1.21 -2.29
N PHE A 56 8.94 -1.37 -3.60
CA PHE A 56 8.39 -2.56 -4.28
C PHE A 56 9.17 -3.83 -3.99
N SER A 57 10.50 -3.76 -3.82
CA SER A 57 11.33 -4.92 -3.47
C SER A 57 10.99 -5.46 -2.08
N VAL A 58 10.77 -4.58 -1.11
CA VAL A 58 10.37 -4.96 0.24
C VAL A 58 8.95 -5.54 0.23
N GLN A 59 8.01 -4.93 -0.50
CA GLN A 59 6.66 -5.50 -0.64
C GLN A 59 6.73 -6.91 -1.23
N LEU A 60 7.44 -7.11 -2.34
CA LEU A 60 7.62 -8.42 -2.96
C LEU A 60 8.26 -9.44 -2.00
N LEU A 61 9.26 -9.03 -1.22
CA LEU A 61 9.87 -9.91 -0.22
C LEU A 61 8.85 -10.36 0.83
N PHE A 62 8.04 -9.44 1.34
CA PHE A 62 7.00 -9.78 2.32
C PHE A 62 5.87 -10.60 1.70
N ASP A 63 5.54 -10.39 0.43
CA ASP A 63 4.62 -11.24 -0.33
C ASP A 63 5.10 -12.70 -0.37
N LEU A 64 6.40 -12.93 -0.52
CA LEU A 64 6.97 -14.28 -0.58
C LEU A 64 7.05 -14.96 0.80
N VAL A 65 7.30 -14.19 1.88
CA VAL A 65 7.53 -14.73 3.22
C VAL A 65 6.30 -14.62 4.15
N CYS A 66 5.18 -14.11 3.67
CA CYS A 66 4.03 -13.84 4.53
C CYS A 66 3.33 -15.12 5.02
N ASP A 67 3.32 -16.22 4.25
CA ASP A 67 2.61 -17.46 4.59
C ASP A 67 2.99 -18.03 5.99
N PRO A 68 4.27 -18.15 6.38
CA PRO A 68 4.62 -18.58 7.73
C PRO A 68 4.25 -17.56 8.82
N ILE A 69 4.24 -16.26 8.52
CA ILE A 69 3.84 -15.21 9.45
C ILE A 69 2.35 -15.35 9.75
N VAL A 70 1.52 -15.45 8.72
CA VAL A 70 0.07 -15.59 8.83
C VAL A 70 -0.33 -16.88 9.57
N ARG A 71 0.37 -17.98 9.31
CA ARG A 71 0.11 -19.25 10.01
C ARG A 71 0.38 -19.18 11.51
N ARG A 72 1.36 -18.37 11.93
CA ARG A 72 1.72 -18.23 13.36
C ARG A 72 0.84 -17.21 14.09
N LEU A 73 0.53 -16.10 13.44
CA LEU A 73 -0.16 -14.96 14.05
C LEU A 73 -1.67 -14.94 13.79
N GLY A 74 -2.14 -15.65 12.75
CA GLY A 74 -3.50 -15.57 12.25
C GLY A 74 -3.76 -14.31 11.39
N TYR A 75 -4.84 -14.33 10.64
CA TYR A 75 -5.20 -13.25 9.71
C TYR A 75 -5.43 -11.90 10.42
N ARG A 76 -6.19 -11.90 11.51
CA ARG A 76 -6.52 -10.67 12.27
C ARG A 76 -5.27 -9.98 12.78
N THR A 77 -4.42 -10.72 13.51
CA THR A 77 -3.23 -10.15 14.13
C THR A 77 -2.27 -9.61 13.07
N THR A 78 -2.12 -10.33 11.95
CA THR A 78 -1.25 -9.90 10.86
C THR A 78 -1.80 -8.64 10.17
N MET A 79 -3.13 -8.51 9.96
CA MET A 79 -3.74 -7.28 9.44
C MET A 79 -3.57 -6.09 10.38
N VAL A 80 -3.77 -6.27 11.68
CA VAL A 80 -3.53 -5.23 12.69
C VAL A 80 -2.07 -4.80 12.68
N LEU A 81 -1.15 -5.76 12.70
CA LEU A 81 0.30 -5.48 12.68
C LEU A 81 0.72 -4.77 11.40
N SER A 82 0.24 -5.20 10.23
CA SER A 82 0.56 -4.56 8.95
C SER A 82 0.18 -3.08 8.94
N HIS A 83 -1.01 -2.75 9.44
CA HIS A 83 -1.48 -1.37 9.52
C HIS A 83 -0.72 -0.54 10.56
N ALA A 84 -0.36 -1.14 11.71
CA ALA A 84 0.50 -0.49 12.70
C ALA A 84 1.87 -0.13 12.12
N VAL A 85 2.47 -1.07 11.36
CA VAL A 85 3.78 -0.87 10.72
C VAL A 85 3.69 0.18 9.60
N MET A 86 2.61 0.19 8.80
CA MET A 86 2.39 1.25 7.79
C MET A 86 2.26 2.63 8.44
N ALA A 87 1.47 2.75 9.51
CA ALA A 87 1.33 4.01 10.25
C ALA A 87 2.67 4.47 10.83
N ALA A 88 3.40 3.56 11.49
CA ALA A 88 4.72 3.85 12.04
C ALA A 88 5.72 4.30 10.97
N GLY A 89 5.75 3.66 9.79
CA GLY A 89 6.62 4.03 8.70
C GLY A 89 6.33 5.43 8.13
N LEU A 90 5.04 5.82 8.02
CA LEU A 90 4.67 7.19 7.62
C LEU A 90 5.04 8.23 8.69
N VAL A 91 4.91 7.89 9.97
CA VAL A 91 5.41 8.74 11.07
C VAL A 91 6.93 8.84 11.02
N CYS A 92 7.63 7.73 10.81
CA CYS A 92 9.08 7.72 10.63
C CYS A 92 9.49 8.63 9.47
N MET A 93 8.78 8.61 8.35
CA MET A 93 9.09 9.47 7.20
C MET A 93 9.00 10.97 7.55
N ALA A 94 8.08 11.37 8.43
CA ALA A 94 7.95 12.75 8.88
C ALA A 94 9.13 13.24 9.75
N PHE A 95 9.83 12.34 10.46
CA PHE A 95 10.82 12.74 11.46
C PHE A 95 12.23 12.21 11.21
N LEU A 96 12.40 10.99 10.65
CA LEU A 96 13.71 10.36 10.54
C LEU A 96 14.66 11.08 9.58
N ALA A 97 14.11 11.72 8.54
CA ALA A 97 14.91 12.51 7.61
C ALA A 97 15.64 13.68 8.30
N ASP A 98 15.06 14.22 9.37
CA ASP A 98 15.65 15.34 10.13
C ASP A 98 16.55 14.89 11.28
N ILE A 99 16.30 13.68 11.81
CA ILE A 99 17.02 13.14 12.97
C ILE A 99 18.31 12.41 12.56
N MET A 100 18.28 11.77 11.37
CA MET A 100 19.43 10.99 10.89
C MET A 100 20.54 11.89 10.35
N PRO A 101 21.83 11.51 10.53
CA PRO A 101 22.95 12.26 9.95
C PRO A 101 22.89 12.39 8.41
N ASP A 102 22.36 11.38 7.74
CA ASP A 102 22.03 11.42 6.31
C ASP A 102 20.50 11.32 6.16
N PRO A 103 19.83 12.39 5.70
CA PRO A 103 18.38 12.41 5.49
C PRO A 103 17.90 11.26 4.58
N TYR A 104 18.70 10.87 3.60
CA TYR A 104 18.38 9.76 2.70
C TYR A 104 18.20 8.44 3.44
N VAL A 105 19.06 8.16 4.43
CA VAL A 105 18.94 6.94 5.24
C VAL A 105 17.65 6.97 6.05
N GLY A 106 17.27 8.13 6.58
CA GLY A 106 15.99 8.32 7.28
C GLY A 106 14.77 8.00 6.39
N LEU A 107 14.78 8.53 5.17
CA LEU A 107 13.74 8.22 4.17
C LEU A 107 13.73 6.74 3.80
N LEU A 108 14.91 6.14 3.57
CA LEU A 108 15.04 4.73 3.21
C LEU A 108 14.51 3.79 4.30
N VAL A 109 14.87 4.03 5.56
CA VAL A 109 14.35 3.27 6.70
C VAL A 109 12.82 3.38 6.78
N SER A 110 12.29 4.58 6.61
CA SER A 110 10.85 4.83 6.63
C SER A 110 10.13 4.06 5.53
N VAL A 111 10.70 4.06 4.31
CA VAL A 111 10.19 3.28 3.17
C VAL A 111 10.18 1.79 3.47
N VAL A 112 11.27 1.24 4.02
CA VAL A 112 11.35 -0.19 4.39
C VAL A 112 10.28 -0.55 5.42
N VAL A 113 10.07 0.32 6.42
CA VAL A 113 9.06 0.08 7.46
C VAL A 113 7.65 0.06 6.87
N TYR A 114 7.20 1.10 6.18
CA TYR A 114 5.82 1.10 5.68
C TYR A 114 5.60 0.09 4.55
N ALA A 115 6.60 -0.16 3.69
CA ALA A 115 6.51 -1.15 2.63
C ALA A 115 6.36 -2.58 3.17
N SER A 116 6.99 -2.89 4.31
CA SER A 116 6.83 -4.18 5.02
C SER A 116 5.37 -4.42 5.41
N GLY A 117 4.72 -3.39 5.97
CA GLY A 117 3.29 -3.44 6.29
C GLY A 117 2.42 -3.54 5.03
N GLY A 118 2.78 -2.79 3.97
CA GLY A 118 2.07 -2.83 2.68
C GLY A 118 2.04 -4.22 2.06
N GLY A 119 3.18 -4.90 1.96
CA GLY A 119 3.28 -6.26 1.44
C GLY A 119 2.42 -7.25 2.25
N LEU A 120 2.52 -7.24 3.59
CA LEU A 120 1.67 -8.09 4.44
C LEU A 120 0.18 -7.84 4.22
N SER A 121 -0.25 -6.57 4.12
CA SER A 121 -1.66 -6.22 3.93
C SER A 121 -2.19 -6.68 2.57
N GLN A 122 -1.45 -6.46 1.51
CA GLN A 122 -1.86 -6.72 0.13
C GLN A 122 -2.22 -8.20 -0.10
N ILE A 123 -1.42 -9.13 0.43
CA ILE A 123 -1.68 -10.57 0.30
C ILE A 123 -2.92 -11.01 1.09
N LEU A 124 -3.16 -10.41 2.25
CA LEU A 124 -4.22 -10.85 3.16
C LEU A 124 -5.61 -10.35 2.78
N VAL A 125 -5.71 -9.18 2.20
CA VAL A 125 -7.01 -8.57 1.86
C VAL A 125 -7.78 -9.44 0.87
N ASN A 126 -7.13 -9.99 -0.16
CA ASN A 126 -7.79 -10.79 -1.19
C ASN A 126 -8.47 -12.05 -0.63
N PRO A 127 -7.81 -12.92 0.16
CA PRO A 127 -8.47 -14.08 0.75
C PRO A 127 -9.56 -13.70 1.76
N ILE A 128 -9.39 -12.61 2.53
CA ILE A 128 -10.43 -12.14 3.47
C ILE A 128 -11.69 -11.69 2.71
N ILE A 129 -11.55 -10.89 1.66
CA ILE A 129 -12.69 -10.44 0.84
C ILE A 129 -13.40 -11.61 0.18
N VAL A 130 -12.66 -12.58 -0.35
CA VAL A 130 -13.23 -13.77 -0.99
C VAL A 130 -13.99 -14.63 0.02
N SER A 131 -13.57 -14.69 1.29
CA SER A 131 -14.30 -15.42 2.33
C SER A 131 -15.63 -14.75 2.69
N CYS A 132 -15.67 -13.41 2.72
CA CYS A 132 -16.87 -12.63 3.00
C CYS A 132 -17.86 -12.54 1.81
N SER A 133 -17.43 -12.87 0.59
CA SER A 133 -18.21 -12.63 -0.65
C SER A 133 -18.56 -13.94 -1.34
N LYS A 134 -19.45 -14.73 -0.72
CA LYS A 134 -19.80 -16.09 -1.19
C LYS A 134 -20.45 -16.10 -2.58
N ASP A 135 -21.29 -15.10 -2.88
CA ASP A 135 -22.11 -15.06 -4.11
C ASP A 135 -21.42 -14.41 -5.31
N SER A 136 -20.41 -13.54 -5.10
CA SER A 136 -19.74 -12.79 -6.17
C SER A 136 -18.27 -12.53 -5.85
N ARG A 137 -17.46 -13.60 -5.82
CA ARG A 137 -16.02 -13.51 -5.52
C ARG A 137 -15.25 -12.64 -6.51
N GLY A 138 -15.54 -12.77 -7.81
CA GLY A 138 -14.90 -11.98 -8.86
C GLY A 138 -15.27 -10.49 -8.76
N GLY A 139 -16.54 -10.17 -8.52
CA GLY A 139 -17.00 -8.80 -8.33
C GLY A 139 -16.37 -8.14 -7.10
N ALA A 140 -16.24 -8.87 -6.00
CA ALA A 140 -15.59 -8.37 -4.79
C ALA A 140 -14.11 -8.05 -4.99
N LEU A 141 -13.35 -8.90 -5.69
CA LEU A 141 -11.96 -8.65 -6.05
C LEU A 141 -11.81 -7.46 -7.00
N SER A 142 -12.68 -7.37 -8.02
CA SER A 142 -12.69 -6.23 -8.94
C SER A 142 -12.94 -4.90 -8.20
N MET A 143 -13.87 -4.91 -7.24
CA MET A 143 -14.18 -3.73 -6.43
C MET A 143 -13.00 -3.31 -5.55
N VAL A 144 -12.26 -4.26 -4.97
CA VAL A 144 -11.05 -3.99 -4.19
C VAL A 144 -9.98 -3.29 -5.05
N HIS A 145 -9.73 -3.79 -6.26
CA HIS A 145 -8.78 -3.13 -7.18
C HIS A 145 -9.27 -1.75 -7.62
N SER A 146 -10.59 -1.58 -7.83
CA SER A 146 -11.15 -0.26 -8.09
C SER A 146 -10.92 0.71 -6.92
N MET A 147 -11.02 0.24 -5.66
CA MET A 147 -10.71 1.07 -4.49
C MET A 147 -9.26 1.51 -4.44
N PHE A 148 -8.32 0.71 -4.95
CA PHE A 148 -6.92 1.13 -5.10
C PHE A 148 -6.79 2.30 -6.09
N CYS A 149 -7.38 2.19 -7.29
CA CYS A 149 -7.33 3.24 -8.30
C CYS A 149 -7.99 4.54 -7.80
N TRP A 150 -9.17 4.46 -7.18
CA TRP A 150 -9.82 5.60 -6.55
C TRP A 150 -9.00 6.17 -5.39
N GLY A 151 -8.34 5.29 -4.62
CA GLY A 151 -7.42 5.68 -3.57
C GLY A 151 -6.28 6.54 -4.10
N GLN A 152 -5.66 6.17 -5.23
CA GLN A 152 -4.61 6.97 -5.87
C GLN A 152 -5.12 8.37 -6.26
N VAL A 153 -6.30 8.45 -6.87
CA VAL A 153 -6.93 9.74 -7.21
C VAL A 153 -7.14 10.59 -5.96
N VAL A 154 -7.71 10.02 -4.91
CA VAL A 154 -7.95 10.72 -3.64
C VAL A 154 -6.64 11.21 -3.01
N VAL A 155 -5.60 10.37 -2.99
CA VAL A 155 -4.29 10.72 -2.43
C VAL A 155 -3.67 11.89 -3.20
N VAL A 156 -3.68 11.83 -4.53
CA VAL A 156 -3.13 12.92 -5.36
C VAL A 156 -3.91 14.21 -5.15
N LEU A 157 -5.24 14.18 -5.27
CA LEU A 157 -6.07 15.38 -5.13
C LEU A 157 -5.98 15.99 -3.73
N ALA A 158 -6.10 15.17 -2.68
CA ALA A 158 -6.01 15.67 -1.30
C ALA A 158 -4.63 16.24 -0.98
N SER A 159 -3.55 15.58 -1.45
CA SER A 159 -2.20 16.09 -1.27
C SER A 159 -1.95 17.37 -2.05
N THR A 160 -2.45 17.47 -3.28
CA THR A 160 -2.35 18.71 -4.10
C THR A 160 -3.11 19.86 -3.45
N LEU A 161 -4.34 19.63 -3.00
CA LEU A 161 -5.12 20.64 -2.27
C LEU A 161 -4.45 21.08 -0.98
N PHE A 162 -3.86 20.14 -0.23
CA PHE A 162 -3.09 20.44 0.96
C PHE A 162 -1.89 21.35 0.63
N PHE A 163 -1.10 21.00 -0.39
CA PHE A 163 0.05 21.80 -0.80
C PHE A 163 -0.33 23.16 -1.37
N ALA A 164 -1.48 23.28 -2.03
CA ALA A 164 -2.00 24.57 -2.48
C ALA A 164 -2.40 25.48 -1.30
N ALA A 165 -2.88 24.90 -0.20
CA ALA A 165 -3.32 25.65 0.98
C ALA A 165 -2.17 25.99 1.94
N PHE A 166 -1.24 25.08 2.19
CA PHE A 166 -0.21 25.17 3.23
C PHE A 166 1.22 25.26 2.67
N GLY A 167 1.41 24.92 1.40
CA GLY A 167 2.72 24.86 0.75
C GLY A 167 3.39 23.49 0.86
N THR A 168 4.38 23.25 0.00
CA THR A 168 5.11 21.96 -0.07
C THR A 168 6.04 21.74 1.13
N LYS A 169 6.39 22.78 1.88
CA LYS A 169 7.24 22.69 3.08
C LYS A 169 6.57 21.91 4.21
N ASP A 170 5.23 21.90 4.25
CA ASP A 170 4.46 21.22 5.29
C ASP A 170 4.17 19.74 4.97
N TRP A 171 4.95 19.13 4.07
CA TRP A 171 4.77 17.73 3.69
C TRP A 171 4.86 16.75 4.89
N ARG A 172 5.61 17.12 5.95
CA ARG A 172 5.69 16.32 7.19
C ARG A 172 4.33 16.24 7.90
N LEU A 173 3.61 17.35 7.96
CA LEU A 173 2.25 17.38 8.52
C LEU A 173 1.32 16.50 7.68
N LEU A 174 1.44 16.56 6.35
CA LEU A 174 0.66 15.71 5.46
C LEU A 174 0.99 14.22 5.65
N ALA A 175 2.26 13.87 5.86
CA ALA A 175 2.67 12.49 6.19
C ALA A 175 2.01 11.97 7.48
N LEU A 176 1.92 12.82 8.52
CA LEU A 176 1.23 12.49 9.76
C LEU A 176 -0.28 12.35 9.59
N LEU A 177 -0.90 13.19 8.76
CA LEU A 177 -2.33 13.06 8.42
C LEU A 177 -2.59 11.74 7.67
N TRP A 178 -1.73 11.38 6.70
CA TRP A 178 -1.83 10.09 6.03
C TRP A 178 -1.55 8.92 6.97
N ALA A 179 -0.67 9.05 7.97
CA ALA A 179 -0.42 8.02 8.98
C ALA A 179 -1.65 7.73 9.86
N ALA A 180 -2.52 8.71 10.06
CA ALA A 180 -3.75 8.53 10.83
C ALA A 180 -4.72 7.54 10.15
N VAL A 181 -4.69 7.41 8.82
CA VAL A 181 -5.60 6.50 8.08
C VAL A 181 -5.30 5.02 8.38
N PRO A 182 -4.07 4.51 8.21
CA PRO A 182 -3.74 3.15 8.62
C PRO A 182 -3.88 2.95 10.13
N ALA A 183 -3.59 3.95 10.98
CA ALA A 183 -3.82 3.83 12.41
C ALA A 183 -5.32 3.65 12.76
N ALA A 184 -6.21 4.38 12.11
CA ALA A 184 -7.65 4.19 12.27
C ALA A 184 -8.12 2.83 11.75
N ASN A 185 -7.61 2.38 10.61
CA ASN A 185 -7.98 1.08 10.04
C ASN A 185 -7.40 -0.09 10.85
N MET A 186 -6.25 0.09 11.50
CA MET A 186 -5.72 -0.85 12.50
C MET A 186 -6.74 -1.12 13.60
N LEU A 187 -7.28 -0.04 14.20
CA LEU A 187 -8.31 -0.15 15.23
C LEU A 187 -9.60 -0.81 14.69
N TYR A 188 -9.93 -0.52 13.43
CA TYR A 188 -11.09 -1.12 12.79
C TYR A 188 -10.91 -2.63 12.62
N PHE A 189 -9.72 -3.10 12.19
CA PHE A 189 -9.41 -4.53 12.09
C PHE A 189 -9.39 -5.27 13.44
N MET A 190 -9.16 -4.58 14.54
CA MET A 190 -9.32 -5.18 15.88
C MET A 190 -10.78 -5.53 16.21
N LEU A 191 -11.74 -4.82 15.61
CA LEU A 191 -13.17 -4.91 15.97
C LEU A 191 -13.98 -5.77 14.99
N VAL A 192 -13.63 -5.80 13.69
CA VAL A 192 -14.42 -6.49 12.67
C VAL A 192 -14.27 -8.02 12.74
N PRO A 193 -15.29 -8.80 12.38
CA PRO A 193 -15.18 -10.26 12.31
C PRO A 193 -14.28 -10.64 11.12
N ILE A 194 -13.28 -11.49 11.34
CA ILE A 194 -12.45 -12.06 10.28
C ILE A 194 -12.56 -13.57 10.41
N ASP A 195 -13.23 -14.19 9.45
CA ASP A 195 -13.19 -15.65 9.30
C ASP A 195 -11.83 -16.04 8.73
N GLU A 196 -11.18 -17.01 9.36
CA GLU A 196 -9.88 -17.48 8.87
C GLU A 196 -10.07 -18.21 7.52
N PRO A 197 -9.54 -17.66 6.41
CA PRO A 197 -9.64 -18.28 5.08
C PRO A 197 -8.74 -19.50 5.02
N GLY A 198 -9.10 -20.57 5.64
CA GLY A 198 -8.26 -21.77 5.70
C GLY A 198 -8.84 -22.88 6.56
N ALA A 199 -9.91 -22.58 7.31
CA ALA A 199 -10.65 -23.57 8.09
C ALA A 199 -11.44 -24.59 7.21
N HIS A 200 -11.46 -24.38 5.87
CA HIS A 200 -12.07 -25.32 4.94
C HIS A 200 -11.05 -26.31 4.39
N PRO A 201 -11.11 -27.59 4.80
CA PRO A 201 -10.12 -28.61 4.45
C PRO A 201 -10.10 -29.03 2.97
N GLU A 202 -10.98 -28.51 2.12
CA GLU A 202 -11.18 -29.01 0.74
C GLU A 202 -10.29 -28.39 -0.33
N ARG A 203 -9.48 -27.38 -0.06
CA ARG A 203 -8.55 -26.86 -1.07
C ARG A 203 -7.25 -27.62 -1.06
N LYS A 204 -7.12 -28.65 -1.94
CA LYS A 204 -5.83 -29.24 -2.29
C LYS A 204 -4.91 -28.11 -2.77
N ARG A 205 -3.89 -27.79 -1.97
CA ARG A 205 -2.85 -26.83 -2.38
C ARG A 205 -2.12 -27.39 -3.59
N MET A 206 -2.14 -26.65 -4.68
CA MET A 206 -1.28 -26.99 -5.82
C MET A 206 0.18 -26.81 -5.41
N SER A 207 1.02 -27.79 -5.75
CA SER A 207 2.46 -27.67 -5.56
C SER A 207 3.02 -26.58 -6.48
N TYR A 208 3.99 -25.79 -6.00
CA TYR A 208 4.70 -24.81 -6.82
C TYR A 208 5.23 -25.43 -8.12
N ARG A 209 5.75 -26.66 -8.07
CA ARG A 209 6.24 -27.38 -9.25
C ARG A 209 5.14 -27.66 -10.27
N SER A 210 3.93 -28.00 -9.83
CA SER A 210 2.78 -28.20 -10.72
C SER A 210 2.30 -26.89 -11.35
N LEU A 211 2.38 -25.78 -10.62
CA LEU A 211 1.99 -24.47 -11.12
C LEU A 211 2.97 -23.95 -12.17
N THR A 212 4.27 -24.00 -11.89
CA THR A 212 5.33 -23.53 -12.80
C THR A 212 5.51 -24.41 -14.04
N SER A 213 5.00 -25.64 -14.05
CA SER A 213 5.02 -26.50 -15.24
C SER A 213 3.93 -26.15 -16.27
N GLN A 214 2.98 -25.26 -15.91
CA GLN A 214 1.90 -24.86 -16.83
C GLN A 214 2.31 -23.65 -17.66
N PRO A 215 2.30 -23.72 -19.02
CA PRO A 215 2.67 -22.57 -19.87
C PRO A 215 1.70 -21.37 -19.68
N LEU A 216 0.45 -21.63 -19.37
CA LEU A 216 -0.55 -20.59 -19.07
C LEU A 216 -0.17 -19.76 -17.83
N PHE A 217 0.47 -20.34 -16.83
CA PHE A 217 0.99 -19.64 -15.65
C PHE A 217 2.01 -18.57 -16.07
N TRP A 218 2.96 -18.92 -16.93
CA TRP A 218 3.98 -17.97 -17.42
C TRP A 218 3.40 -16.88 -18.32
N LEU A 219 2.41 -17.23 -19.15
CA LEU A 219 1.70 -16.23 -19.93
C LEU A 219 1.04 -15.18 -19.05
N PHE A 220 0.33 -15.60 -17.98
CA PHE A 220 -0.26 -14.66 -17.03
C PHE A 220 0.78 -13.85 -16.29
N ILE A 221 1.92 -14.41 -15.89
CA ILE A 221 3.02 -13.65 -15.28
C ILE A 221 3.50 -12.54 -16.23
N VAL A 222 3.76 -12.86 -17.50
CA VAL A 222 4.21 -11.85 -18.48
C VAL A 222 3.16 -10.76 -18.66
N LEU A 223 1.89 -11.11 -18.82
CA LEU A 223 0.81 -10.13 -18.95
C LEU A 223 0.69 -9.22 -17.73
N MET A 224 0.79 -9.79 -16.51
CA MET A 224 0.76 -9.01 -15.27
C MET A 224 1.96 -8.08 -15.13
N VAL A 225 3.16 -8.55 -15.49
CA VAL A 225 4.37 -7.71 -15.49
C VAL A 225 4.25 -6.55 -16.48
N CYS A 226 3.79 -6.80 -17.70
CA CYS A 226 3.61 -5.75 -18.71
C CYS A 226 2.56 -4.71 -18.28
N SER A 227 1.42 -5.18 -17.77
CA SER A 227 0.35 -4.31 -17.30
C SER A 227 0.79 -3.46 -16.11
N GLY A 228 1.36 -4.11 -15.08
CA GLY A 228 1.83 -3.42 -13.88
C GLY A 228 2.98 -2.46 -14.16
N ALA A 229 3.92 -2.82 -15.02
CA ALA A 229 5.02 -1.93 -15.41
C ALA A 229 4.50 -0.66 -16.12
N SER A 230 3.52 -0.79 -17.02
CA SER A 230 2.93 0.36 -17.71
C SER A 230 2.18 1.29 -16.75
N GLU A 231 1.33 0.73 -15.89
CA GLU A 231 0.54 1.48 -14.91
C GLU A 231 1.44 2.20 -13.89
N LEU A 232 2.36 1.46 -13.28
CA LEU A 232 3.21 1.99 -12.22
C LEU A 232 4.22 3.00 -12.72
N SER A 233 4.78 2.82 -13.93
CA SER A 233 5.69 3.80 -14.52
C SER A 233 5.00 5.16 -14.70
N MET A 234 3.78 5.16 -15.20
CA MET A 234 3.00 6.41 -15.34
C MET A 234 2.64 6.99 -13.97
N ALA A 235 2.10 6.19 -13.06
CA ALA A 235 1.68 6.66 -11.74
C ALA A 235 2.85 7.24 -10.91
N GLN A 236 4.03 6.63 -10.96
CA GLN A 236 5.20 7.05 -10.17
C GLN A 236 5.84 8.33 -10.71
N TRP A 237 5.88 8.50 -12.03
CA TRP A 237 6.65 9.58 -12.65
C TRP A 237 5.82 10.72 -13.21
N ALA A 238 4.48 10.59 -13.30
CA ALA A 238 3.61 11.60 -13.89
C ALA A 238 3.76 12.98 -13.20
N SER A 239 3.80 13.03 -11.88
CA SER A 239 3.96 14.26 -11.11
C SER A 239 5.32 14.92 -11.38
N ALA A 240 6.41 14.16 -11.25
CA ALA A 240 7.76 14.66 -11.47
C ALA A 240 7.97 15.08 -12.92
N PHE A 241 7.43 14.34 -13.90
CA PHE A 241 7.50 14.70 -15.32
C PHE A 241 6.73 16.00 -15.61
N THR A 242 5.51 16.15 -15.08
CA THR A 242 4.69 17.34 -15.29
C THR A 242 5.37 18.58 -14.73
N GLU A 243 5.95 18.48 -13.54
CA GLU A 243 6.64 19.60 -12.90
C GLU A 243 7.96 19.96 -13.61
N SER A 244 8.79 18.98 -13.95
CA SER A 244 10.12 19.23 -14.53
C SER A 244 10.08 19.54 -16.02
N ALA A 245 9.26 18.82 -16.82
CA ALA A 245 9.22 18.95 -18.26
C ALA A 245 8.24 20.03 -18.75
N LEU A 246 7.07 20.12 -18.11
CA LEU A 246 6.03 21.09 -18.50
C LEU A 246 6.07 22.37 -17.67
N LYS A 247 6.94 22.43 -16.64
CA LYS A 247 7.08 23.60 -15.74
C LYS A 247 5.77 24.00 -15.07
N VAL A 248 4.89 23.05 -14.86
CA VAL A 248 3.61 23.26 -14.14
C VAL A 248 3.88 23.07 -12.66
N SER A 249 3.59 24.10 -11.85
CA SER A 249 3.72 24.02 -10.39
C SER A 249 2.69 23.08 -9.80
N LYS A 250 3.02 22.39 -8.69
CA LYS A 250 2.06 21.58 -7.90
C LYS A 250 0.89 22.37 -7.33
N THR A 251 0.98 23.70 -7.38
CA THR A 251 0.00 24.62 -6.81
C THR A 251 -0.92 25.27 -7.84
N VAL A 252 -0.88 24.80 -9.08
CA VAL A 252 -1.75 25.28 -10.18
C VAL A 252 -2.74 24.19 -10.58
#